data_27eb5f0487613a0e9f452b4dc949218d
#
_entry.id   27eb5f0487613a0e9f452b4dc949218d
#
_cell.length_a   1.000
_cell.length_b   1.000
_cell.length_c   1.000
_cell.angle_alpha   90.00
_cell.angle_beta   90.00
_cell.angle_gamma   90.00
#
_symmetry.space_group_name_H-M   'P 1'
#
loop_
_entity.id
_entity.type
_entity.pdbx_description
1 polymer ?
#
loop_
_entity_poly.entity_id
_entity_poly.type
_entity_poly.pdbx_seq_one_letter_code
_entity_poly.pdbx_strand_id
1 'polypeptide(L)'
;MAWITIIKHSEAKGLLRRQYDAAIKRAAKIWNIVSIMSQNPPVLKDSMKLYQTIMFGESPLSRSQREMVATVVSSANHCIYWIRSHANDLRVEVAKEIKDPVATDEFVRQIAQDWKNAGLKSADYALCEYAEKLTLTPAEMSEADIKHLLDLGFSQTAVHDAVQVISYFNYINRIADALDVDLEHDIVSWEQ
;
A
#
# COMPACT_ATOMS: atom_id res chain seq x y z
N MET A 1 3.78 -20.83 2.07
CA MET A 1 4.18 -21.28 0.69
C MET A 1 3.01 -21.01 -0.23
N ALA A 2 3.24 -20.33 -1.32
CA ALA A 2 2.16 -19.94 -2.26
C ALA A 2 1.27 -21.12 -2.65
N TRP A 3 -0.04 -20.92 -2.69
CA TRP A 3 -1.01 -21.97 -2.97
C TRP A 3 -1.19 -22.25 -4.47
N ILE A 4 -0.55 -21.46 -5.34
CA ILE A 4 -0.51 -21.69 -6.79
C ILE A 4 0.94 -21.76 -7.29
N THR A 5 1.13 -22.37 -8.45
CA THR A 5 2.45 -22.46 -9.10
C THR A 5 2.93 -21.09 -9.54
N ILE A 6 4.15 -20.72 -9.15
CA ILE A 6 4.85 -19.53 -9.61
C ILE A 6 5.78 -19.90 -10.77
N ILE A 7 5.70 -19.17 -11.89
CA ILE A 7 6.63 -19.31 -13.00
C ILE A 7 7.92 -18.56 -12.64
N LYS A 8 9.03 -19.27 -12.53
CA LYS A 8 10.32 -18.69 -12.14
C LYS A 8 10.87 -17.76 -13.23
N HIS A 9 11.73 -16.83 -12.84
CA HIS A 9 12.40 -15.92 -13.79
C HIS A 9 13.15 -16.66 -14.92
N SER A 10 13.82 -17.78 -14.59
CA SER A 10 14.54 -18.61 -15.58
C SER A 10 13.61 -19.26 -16.62
N GLU A 11 12.34 -19.46 -16.28
CA GLU A 11 11.32 -20.09 -17.13
C GLU A 11 10.45 -19.05 -17.85
N ALA A 12 10.46 -17.82 -17.36
CA ALA A 12 9.63 -16.73 -17.87
C ALA A 12 10.00 -16.33 -19.29
N LYS A 13 8.97 -16.17 -20.15
CA LYS A 13 9.12 -15.78 -21.56
C LYS A 13 8.23 -14.58 -21.89
N GLY A 14 8.51 -13.93 -23.01
CA GLY A 14 7.64 -12.90 -23.58
C GLY A 14 7.33 -11.77 -22.60
N LEU A 15 6.04 -11.49 -22.35
CA LEU A 15 5.59 -10.42 -21.48
C LEU A 15 6.02 -10.64 -20.01
N LEU A 16 5.89 -11.87 -19.49
CA LEU A 16 6.28 -12.16 -18.11
C LEU A 16 7.77 -11.88 -17.87
N ARG A 17 8.63 -12.31 -18.79
CA ARG A 17 10.06 -12.03 -18.68
C ARG A 17 10.34 -10.53 -18.62
N ARG A 18 9.69 -9.74 -19.48
CA ARG A 18 9.84 -8.28 -19.46
C ARG A 18 9.37 -7.66 -18.13
N GLN A 19 8.28 -8.19 -17.52
CA GLN A 19 7.81 -7.70 -16.22
C GLN A 19 8.82 -8.01 -15.11
N TYR A 20 9.38 -9.19 -15.10
CA TYR A 20 10.40 -9.58 -14.12
C TYR A 20 11.71 -8.77 -14.29
N ASP A 21 12.17 -8.59 -15.52
CA ASP A 21 13.37 -7.77 -15.79
C ASP A 21 13.15 -6.31 -15.37
N ALA A 22 11.94 -5.77 -15.58
CA ALA A 22 11.56 -4.45 -15.10
C ALA A 22 11.50 -4.37 -13.56
N ALA A 23 11.03 -5.43 -12.88
CA ALA A 23 11.04 -5.51 -11.42
C ALA A 23 12.48 -5.51 -10.88
N ILE A 24 13.36 -6.33 -11.45
CA ILE A 24 14.78 -6.37 -11.07
C ILE A 24 15.45 -5.01 -11.30
N LYS A 25 15.20 -4.36 -12.44
CA LYS A 25 15.77 -3.03 -12.74
C LYS A 25 15.33 -1.98 -11.71
N ARG A 26 14.09 -2.06 -11.22
CA ARG A 26 13.50 -1.09 -10.28
C ARG A 26 13.92 -1.32 -8.83
N ALA A 27 13.95 -2.59 -8.39
CA ALA A 27 14.08 -2.96 -6.98
C ALA A 27 15.22 -3.95 -6.68
N ALA A 28 16.09 -4.25 -7.66
CA ALA A 28 17.13 -5.27 -7.58
C ALA A 28 16.61 -6.70 -7.24
N LYS A 29 15.31 -6.88 -7.16
CA LYS A 29 14.64 -8.17 -6.91
C LYS A 29 13.28 -8.25 -7.59
N ILE A 30 12.72 -9.45 -7.64
CA ILE A 30 11.31 -9.68 -7.98
C ILE A 30 10.57 -9.90 -6.67
N TRP A 31 9.70 -8.97 -6.31
CA TRP A 31 8.86 -9.10 -5.13
C TRP A 31 7.92 -10.30 -5.24
N ASN A 32 7.62 -10.94 -4.13
CA ASN A 32 6.77 -12.14 -4.10
C ASN A 32 5.37 -11.86 -4.65
N ILE A 33 4.81 -10.66 -4.40
CA ILE A 33 3.54 -10.25 -5.01
C ILE A 33 3.61 -10.15 -6.55
N VAL A 34 4.75 -9.80 -7.12
CA VAL A 34 4.96 -9.81 -8.58
C VAL A 34 5.04 -11.25 -9.10
N SER A 35 5.73 -12.11 -8.36
CA SER A 35 5.90 -13.52 -8.70
C SER A 35 4.59 -14.29 -8.68
N ILE A 36 3.74 -14.05 -7.66
CA ILE A 36 2.45 -14.76 -7.53
C ILE A 36 1.50 -14.48 -8.70
N MET A 37 1.62 -13.30 -9.31
CA MET A 37 0.81 -12.92 -10.48
C MET A 37 1.34 -13.47 -11.82
N SER A 38 2.35 -14.33 -11.80
CA SER A 38 3.02 -14.86 -12.98
C SER A 38 2.10 -15.64 -13.95
N GLN A 39 1.00 -16.19 -13.45
CA GLN A 39 0.04 -16.97 -14.24
C GLN A 39 -0.74 -16.10 -15.25
N ASN A 40 -0.82 -14.79 -15.04
CA ASN A 40 -1.49 -13.87 -15.98
C ASN A 40 -0.64 -12.60 -16.20
N PRO A 41 0.36 -12.65 -17.09
CA PRO A 41 1.26 -11.54 -17.33
C PRO A 41 0.59 -10.24 -17.81
N PRO A 42 -0.52 -10.23 -18.56
CA PRO A 42 -1.28 -9.00 -18.85
C PRO A 42 -1.83 -8.33 -17.59
N VAL A 43 -2.48 -9.10 -16.70
CA VAL A 43 -3.01 -8.57 -15.42
C VAL A 43 -1.87 -8.05 -14.54
N LEU A 44 -0.77 -8.80 -14.41
CA LEU A 44 0.43 -8.34 -13.70
C LEU A 44 0.91 -6.99 -14.23
N LYS A 45 1.07 -6.87 -15.56
CA LYS A 45 1.52 -5.64 -16.19
C LYS A 45 0.63 -4.45 -15.86
N ASP A 46 -0.68 -4.62 -15.99
CA ASP A 46 -1.64 -3.53 -15.84
C ASP A 46 -1.85 -3.17 -14.36
N SER A 47 -1.83 -4.14 -13.45
CA SER A 47 -1.82 -3.90 -12.00
C SER A 47 -0.57 -3.13 -11.57
N MET A 48 0.62 -3.53 -12.04
CA MET A 48 1.87 -2.82 -11.74
C MET A 48 1.89 -1.40 -12.32
N LYS A 49 1.29 -1.18 -13.49
CA LYS A 49 1.17 0.16 -14.07
C LYS A 49 0.25 1.04 -13.23
N LEU A 50 -0.90 0.51 -12.80
CA LEU A 50 -1.82 1.24 -11.90
C LEU A 50 -1.12 1.59 -10.60
N TYR A 51 -0.47 0.63 -9.94
CA TYR A 51 0.32 0.84 -8.73
C TYR A 51 1.32 1.99 -8.89
N GLN A 52 2.12 1.96 -9.96
CA GLN A 52 3.09 3.02 -10.22
C GLN A 52 2.43 4.39 -10.40
N THR A 53 1.30 4.45 -11.08
CA THR A 53 0.58 5.70 -11.31
C THR A 53 0.05 6.29 -10.01
N ILE A 54 -0.65 5.49 -9.19
CA ILE A 54 -1.30 5.99 -7.97
C ILE A 54 -0.31 6.25 -6.83
N MET A 55 0.77 5.47 -6.74
CA MET A 55 1.74 5.62 -5.65
C MET A 55 2.88 6.58 -5.96
N PHE A 56 3.30 6.71 -7.23
CA PHE A 56 4.48 7.48 -7.62
C PHE A 56 4.18 8.61 -8.62
N GLY A 57 2.98 8.64 -9.19
CA GLY A 57 2.56 9.72 -10.08
C GLY A 57 2.34 11.05 -9.35
N GLU A 58 2.17 12.12 -10.12
CA GLU A 58 1.79 13.42 -9.58
C GLU A 58 0.44 13.34 -8.87
N SER A 59 0.35 13.91 -7.67
CA SER A 59 -0.84 13.94 -6.85
C SER A 59 -0.75 15.05 -5.82
N PRO A 60 -1.87 15.66 -5.40
CA PRO A 60 -1.91 16.55 -4.25
C PRO A 60 -1.60 15.83 -2.92
N LEU A 61 -1.74 14.51 -2.86
CA LEU A 61 -1.33 13.72 -1.69
C LEU A 61 0.19 13.53 -1.68
N SER A 62 0.82 13.79 -0.55
CA SER A 62 2.23 13.49 -0.37
C SER A 62 2.51 11.99 -0.47
N ARG A 63 3.78 11.63 -0.70
CA ARG A 63 4.17 10.21 -0.70
C ARG A 63 3.94 9.57 0.67
N SER A 64 4.24 10.26 1.75
CA SER A 64 4.00 9.77 3.12
C SER A 64 2.51 9.54 3.38
N GLN A 65 1.61 10.40 2.92
CA GLN A 65 0.16 10.20 3.04
C GLN A 65 -0.30 8.94 2.28
N ARG A 66 0.19 8.72 1.07
CA ARG A 66 -0.16 7.53 0.28
C ARG A 66 0.34 6.23 0.92
N GLU A 67 1.54 6.23 1.49
CA GLU A 67 2.07 5.08 2.24
C GLU A 67 1.33 4.85 3.56
N MET A 68 0.97 5.92 4.25
CA MET A 68 0.16 5.86 5.47
C MET A 68 -1.21 5.23 5.18
N VAL A 69 -1.92 5.70 4.15
CA VAL A 69 -3.19 5.12 3.69
C VAL A 69 -3.03 3.64 3.32
N ALA A 70 -2.00 3.29 2.57
CA ALA A 70 -1.71 1.91 2.20
C ALA A 70 -1.50 1.00 3.43
N THR A 71 -0.78 1.52 4.44
CA THR A 71 -0.56 0.80 5.71
C THR A 71 -1.86 0.62 6.49
N VAL A 72 -2.67 1.69 6.64
CA VAL A 72 -3.96 1.64 7.35
C VAL A 72 -4.93 0.68 6.68
N VAL A 73 -5.07 0.71 5.35
CA VAL A 73 -5.91 -0.24 4.60
C VAL A 73 -5.45 -1.67 4.82
N SER A 74 -4.13 -1.90 4.79
CA SER A 74 -3.56 -3.23 4.97
C SER A 74 -3.76 -3.75 6.40
N SER A 75 -3.67 -2.87 7.40
CA SER A 75 -3.96 -3.18 8.80
C SER A 75 -5.43 -3.50 9.01
N ALA A 76 -6.34 -2.71 8.43
CA ALA A 76 -7.78 -2.94 8.48
C ALA A 76 -8.18 -4.29 7.82
N ASN A 77 -7.47 -4.71 6.77
CA ASN A 77 -7.64 -6.01 6.13
C ASN A 77 -6.89 -7.15 6.84
N HIS A 78 -6.06 -6.86 7.85
CA HIS A 78 -5.15 -7.83 8.51
C HIS A 78 -4.16 -8.51 7.54
N CYS A 79 -3.80 -7.86 6.45
CA CYS A 79 -2.89 -8.40 5.43
C CYS A 79 -1.43 -8.14 5.82
N ILE A 80 -0.79 -9.09 6.50
CA ILE A 80 0.58 -8.96 7.05
C ILE A 80 1.60 -8.64 5.96
N TYR A 81 1.48 -9.23 4.77
CA TYR A 81 2.38 -8.97 3.65
C TYR A 81 2.45 -7.46 3.34
N TRP A 82 1.28 -6.83 3.23
CA TRP A 82 1.21 -5.43 2.84
C TRP A 82 1.42 -4.45 4.00
N ILE A 83 1.07 -4.85 5.25
CA ILE A 83 1.44 -4.06 6.44
C ILE A 83 2.96 -3.90 6.49
N ARG A 84 3.71 -5.00 6.42
CA ARG A 84 5.18 -4.96 6.48
C ARG A 84 5.78 -4.15 5.32
N SER A 85 5.31 -4.37 4.11
CA SER A 85 5.83 -3.69 2.92
C SER A 85 5.66 -2.17 3.01
N HIS A 86 4.42 -1.70 3.24
CA HIS A 86 4.12 -0.27 3.21
C HIS A 86 4.46 0.47 4.49
N ALA A 87 4.51 -0.18 5.63
CA ALA A 87 5.09 0.42 6.84
C ALA A 87 6.59 0.68 6.68
N ASN A 88 7.34 -0.20 6.01
CA ASN A 88 8.74 0.08 5.66
C ASN A 88 8.89 1.24 4.67
N ASP A 89 8.04 1.33 3.66
CA ASP A 89 8.04 2.45 2.72
C ASP A 89 7.64 3.76 3.43
N LEU A 90 6.63 3.72 4.31
CA LEU A 90 6.23 4.85 5.16
C LEU A 90 7.41 5.32 6.03
N ARG A 91 8.15 4.39 6.64
CA ARG A 91 9.35 4.70 7.43
C ARG A 91 10.36 5.54 6.66
N VAL A 92 10.62 5.17 5.41
CA VAL A 92 11.55 5.90 4.53
C VAL A 92 11.04 7.33 4.26
N GLU A 93 9.74 7.50 4.08
CA GLU A 93 9.16 8.82 3.80
C GLU A 93 9.14 9.71 5.03
N VAL A 94 8.65 9.22 6.18
CA VAL A 94 8.55 10.04 7.41
C VAL A 94 9.92 10.33 8.04
N ALA A 95 10.94 9.50 7.83
CA ALA A 95 12.30 9.76 8.28
C ALA A 95 12.90 11.05 7.66
N LYS A 96 12.39 11.50 6.53
CA LYS A 96 12.80 12.77 5.91
C LYS A 96 12.36 13.98 6.74
N GLU A 97 11.28 13.84 7.50
CA GLU A 97 10.66 14.90 8.32
C GLU A 97 11.04 14.78 9.79
N ILE A 98 10.86 13.61 10.39
CA ILE A 98 11.07 13.36 11.84
C ILE A 98 12.56 13.41 12.21
N LYS A 99 13.46 12.90 11.37
CA LYS A 99 14.93 12.88 11.54
C LYS A 99 15.44 12.19 12.82
N ASP A 100 14.58 11.61 13.62
CA ASP A 100 14.89 10.77 14.78
C ASP A 100 14.46 9.34 14.45
N PRO A 101 15.39 8.38 14.36
CA PRO A 101 15.06 7.00 13.99
C PRO A 101 14.12 6.32 14.97
N VAL A 102 14.24 6.59 16.28
CA VAL A 102 13.40 5.96 17.30
C VAL A 102 11.97 6.51 17.20
N ALA A 103 11.82 7.83 17.11
CA ALA A 103 10.52 8.45 16.93
C ALA A 103 9.88 8.07 15.59
N THR A 104 10.68 7.91 14.52
CA THR A 104 10.20 7.42 13.22
C THR A 104 9.65 6.00 13.33
N ASP A 105 10.39 5.10 13.96
CA ASP A 105 9.98 3.69 14.11
C ASP A 105 8.74 3.57 14.99
N GLU A 106 8.64 4.36 16.06
CA GLU A 106 7.47 4.38 16.91
C GLU A 106 6.23 4.90 16.18
N PHE A 107 6.36 6.00 15.43
CA PHE A 107 5.26 6.54 14.61
C PHE A 107 4.75 5.49 13.60
N VAL A 108 5.67 4.83 12.88
CA VAL A 108 5.30 3.80 11.88
C VAL A 108 4.63 2.61 12.54
N ARG A 109 5.11 2.17 13.71
CA ARG A 109 4.49 1.10 14.48
C ARG A 109 3.07 1.47 14.88
N GLN A 110 2.86 2.69 15.37
CA GLN A 110 1.52 3.16 15.72
C GLN A 110 0.58 3.20 14.51
N ILE A 111 1.03 3.68 13.36
CA ILE A 111 0.23 3.63 12.12
C ILE A 111 -0.14 2.18 11.74
N ALA A 112 0.78 1.26 11.89
CA ALA A 112 0.56 -0.14 11.53
C ALA A 112 -0.34 -0.90 12.51
N GLN A 113 -0.34 -0.56 13.81
CA GLN A 113 -1.04 -1.29 14.87
C GLN A 113 -2.29 -0.57 15.38
N ASP A 114 -2.19 0.73 15.59
CA ASP A 114 -3.25 1.57 16.19
C ASP A 114 -3.09 3.03 15.72
N TRP A 115 -3.36 3.27 14.46
CA TRP A 115 -3.21 4.60 13.84
C TRP A 115 -4.01 5.70 14.56
N LYS A 116 -5.10 5.34 15.27
CA LYS A 116 -5.94 6.31 16.00
C LYS A 116 -5.19 7.00 17.13
N ASN A 117 -4.20 6.36 17.69
CA ASN A 117 -3.34 6.87 18.74
C ASN A 117 -1.96 7.38 18.26
N ALA A 118 -1.72 7.45 16.94
CA ALA A 118 -0.43 7.86 16.36
C ALA A 118 -0.14 9.37 16.43
N GLY A 119 -0.98 10.15 17.09
CA GLY A 119 -0.77 11.60 17.22
C GLY A 119 -0.87 12.39 15.92
N LEU A 120 -1.68 11.91 14.98
CA LEU A 120 -1.86 12.51 13.65
C LEU A 120 -2.47 13.92 13.73
N LYS A 121 -2.08 14.77 12.77
CA LYS A 121 -2.80 16.02 12.51
C LYS A 121 -4.22 15.74 12.01
N SER A 122 -5.14 16.67 12.23
CA SER A 122 -6.56 16.48 11.91
C SER A 122 -6.80 16.02 10.47
N ALA A 123 -6.08 16.56 9.50
CA ALA A 123 -6.22 16.17 8.09
C ALA A 123 -5.77 14.72 7.84
N ASP A 124 -4.61 14.33 8.36
CA ASP A 124 -4.09 12.96 8.20
C ASP A 124 -4.93 11.95 9.00
N TYR A 125 -5.44 12.35 10.17
CA TYR A 125 -6.38 11.53 10.95
C TYR A 125 -7.66 11.24 10.16
N ALA A 126 -8.28 12.28 9.60
CA ALA A 126 -9.49 12.12 8.78
C ALA A 126 -9.23 11.27 7.51
N LEU A 127 -8.05 11.40 6.91
CA LEU A 127 -7.65 10.59 5.77
C LEU A 127 -7.54 9.09 6.16
N CYS A 128 -6.97 8.78 7.32
CA CYS A 128 -6.89 7.42 7.85
C CYS A 128 -8.27 6.87 8.24
N GLU A 129 -9.12 7.70 8.87
CA GLU A 129 -10.51 7.34 9.21
C GLU A 129 -11.32 7.01 7.94
N TYR A 130 -11.19 7.84 6.92
CA TYR A 130 -11.80 7.60 5.61
C TYR A 130 -11.31 6.29 4.98
N ALA A 131 -10.00 6.02 5.06
CA ALA A 131 -9.39 4.80 4.52
C ALA A 131 -9.88 3.55 5.24
N GLU A 132 -9.95 3.56 6.58
CA GLU A 132 -10.48 2.47 7.38
C GLU A 132 -11.97 2.23 7.08
N LYS A 133 -12.77 3.29 7.06
CA LYS A 133 -14.21 3.19 6.78
C LYS A 133 -14.49 2.63 5.39
N LEU A 134 -13.82 3.15 4.35
CA LEU A 134 -13.99 2.66 2.97
C LEU A 134 -13.53 1.19 2.83
N THR A 135 -12.59 0.75 3.66
CA THR A 135 -12.12 -0.64 3.66
C THR A 135 -13.11 -1.58 4.34
N LEU A 136 -13.61 -1.22 5.53
CA LEU A 136 -14.40 -2.10 6.38
C LEU A 136 -15.90 -2.04 6.09
N THR A 137 -16.42 -0.85 5.78
CA THR A 137 -17.86 -0.60 5.59
C THR A 137 -18.14 0.25 4.35
N PRO A 138 -17.72 -0.18 3.14
CA PRO A 138 -17.84 0.63 1.92
C PRO A 138 -19.28 1.01 1.58
N ALA A 139 -20.26 0.22 2.00
CA ALA A 139 -21.69 0.52 1.79
C ALA A 139 -22.21 1.65 2.68
N GLU A 140 -21.47 2.05 3.72
CA GLU A 140 -21.82 3.14 4.63
C GLU A 140 -21.18 4.48 4.26
N MET A 141 -20.42 4.51 3.15
CA MET A 141 -19.84 5.76 2.65
C MET A 141 -20.93 6.73 2.19
N SER A 142 -20.70 8.02 2.45
CA SER A 142 -21.66 9.08 2.18
C SER A 142 -20.98 10.36 1.68
N GLU A 143 -21.77 11.28 1.16
CA GLU A 143 -21.28 12.62 0.79
C GLU A 143 -20.63 13.37 1.98
N ALA A 144 -21.11 13.12 3.19
CA ALA A 144 -20.54 13.74 4.40
C ALA A 144 -19.09 13.35 4.62
N ASP A 145 -18.68 12.12 4.28
CA ASP A 145 -17.28 11.65 4.40
C ASP A 145 -16.37 12.44 3.43
N ILE A 146 -16.84 12.67 2.21
CA ILE A 146 -16.14 13.51 1.22
C ILE A 146 -16.04 14.95 1.70
N LYS A 147 -17.17 15.52 2.16
CA LYS A 147 -17.24 16.88 2.64
C LYS A 147 -16.27 17.12 3.80
N HIS A 148 -16.17 16.17 4.71
CA HIS A 148 -15.23 16.26 5.85
C HIS A 148 -13.78 16.43 5.39
N LEU A 149 -13.33 15.64 4.40
CA LEU A 149 -11.99 15.77 3.84
C LEU A 149 -11.79 17.12 3.13
N LEU A 150 -12.79 17.58 2.37
CA LEU A 150 -12.73 18.89 1.70
C LEU A 150 -12.66 20.04 2.71
N ASP A 151 -13.42 20.01 3.80
CA ASP A 151 -13.42 21.01 4.88
C ASP A 151 -12.05 21.07 5.61
N LEU A 152 -11.30 19.96 5.60
CA LEU A 152 -9.93 19.88 6.12
C LEU A 152 -8.84 20.26 5.09
N GLY A 153 -9.24 20.74 3.92
CA GLY A 153 -8.35 21.33 2.93
C GLY A 153 -7.86 20.37 1.84
N PHE A 154 -8.35 19.13 1.79
CA PHE A 154 -8.07 18.26 0.63
C PHE A 154 -8.81 18.77 -0.59
N SER A 155 -8.14 18.76 -1.75
CA SER A 155 -8.81 19.03 -3.02
C SER A 155 -9.64 17.83 -3.48
N GLN A 156 -10.57 18.04 -4.39
CA GLN A 156 -11.33 16.93 -5.00
C GLN A 156 -10.40 15.90 -5.68
N THR A 157 -9.31 16.36 -6.28
CA THR A 157 -8.28 15.47 -6.84
C THR A 157 -7.60 14.66 -5.75
N ALA A 158 -7.26 15.26 -4.60
CA ALA A 158 -6.67 14.53 -3.47
C ALA A 158 -7.60 13.44 -2.94
N VAL A 159 -8.88 13.75 -2.79
CA VAL A 159 -9.91 12.77 -2.37
C VAL A 159 -10.05 11.65 -3.39
N HIS A 160 -10.12 11.97 -4.69
CA HIS A 160 -10.15 10.97 -5.76
C HIS A 160 -8.92 10.06 -5.70
N ASP A 161 -7.73 10.63 -5.56
CA ASP A 161 -6.48 9.86 -5.50
C ASP A 161 -6.43 8.99 -4.25
N ALA A 162 -6.92 9.47 -3.09
CA ALA A 162 -7.05 8.66 -1.89
C ALA A 162 -7.94 7.43 -2.14
N VAL A 163 -9.09 7.62 -2.79
CA VAL A 163 -10.00 6.51 -3.15
C VAL A 163 -9.28 5.49 -4.06
N GLN A 164 -8.47 5.95 -5.03
CA GLN A 164 -7.71 5.05 -5.90
C GLN A 164 -6.68 4.24 -5.10
N VAL A 165 -5.94 4.86 -4.20
CA VAL A 165 -4.97 4.17 -3.33
C VAL A 165 -5.70 3.15 -2.45
N ILE A 166 -6.75 3.55 -1.74
CA ILE A 166 -7.53 2.66 -0.86
C ILE A 166 -8.08 1.46 -1.64
N SER A 167 -8.70 1.70 -2.79
CA SER A 167 -9.30 0.66 -3.63
C SER A 167 -8.26 -0.31 -4.17
N TYR A 168 -7.10 0.20 -4.60
CA TYR A 168 -6.00 -0.64 -5.05
C TYR A 168 -5.49 -1.54 -3.91
N PHE A 169 -5.28 -1.00 -2.70
CA PHE A 169 -4.81 -1.82 -1.58
C PHE A 169 -5.87 -2.82 -1.12
N ASN A 170 -7.15 -2.50 -1.18
CA ASN A 170 -8.22 -3.48 -1.00
C ASN A 170 -8.18 -4.61 -2.04
N TYR A 171 -7.85 -4.30 -3.29
CA TYR A 171 -7.66 -5.30 -4.35
C TYR A 171 -6.43 -6.16 -4.10
N ILE A 172 -5.25 -5.56 -3.91
CA ILE A 172 -3.99 -6.28 -3.88
C ILE A 172 -3.76 -7.05 -2.57
N ASN A 173 -4.35 -6.60 -1.44
CA ASN A 173 -4.37 -7.35 -0.19
C ASN A 173 -5.08 -8.69 -0.39
N ARG A 174 -6.24 -8.69 -1.06
CA ARG A 174 -6.99 -9.91 -1.35
C ARG A 174 -6.23 -10.87 -2.25
N ILE A 175 -5.42 -10.36 -3.18
CA ILE A 175 -4.53 -11.21 -3.99
C ILE A 175 -3.45 -11.86 -3.11
N ALA A 176 -2.84 -11.09 -2.20
CA ALA A 176 -1.81 -11.62 -1.32
C ALA A 176 -2.36 -12.70 -0.38
N ASP A 177 -3.48 -12.43 0.28
CA ASP A 177 -4.06 -13.34 1.27
C ASP A 177 -4.69 -14.58 0.62
N ALA A 178 -5.43 -14.39 -0.49
CA ALA A 178 -6.08 -15.49 -1.19
C ALA A 178 -5.12 -16.49 -1.85
N LEU A 179 -3.87 -16.08 -2.10
CA LEU A 179 -2.86 -16.93 -2.75
C LEU A 179 -1.69 -17.29 -1.83
N ASP A 180 -1.74 -16.87 -0.56
CA ASP A 180 -0.71 -17.10 0.46
C ASP A 180 0.67 -16.64 0.00
N VAL A 181 0.80 -15.33 -0.28
CA VAL A 181 2.07 -14.76 -0.72
C VAL A 181 3.08 -14.81 0.42
N ASP A 182 4.20 -15.49 0.18
CA ASP A 182 5.29 -15.57 1.16
C ASP A 182 5.83 -14.17 1.51
N LEU A 183 6.11 -13.95 2.80
CA LEU A 183 6.71 -12.71 3.27
C LEU A 183 8.13 -12.54 2.72
N GLU A 184 8.53 -11.30 2.50
CA GLU A 184 9.91 -10.98 2.15
C GLU A 184 10.81 -11.12 3.40
N HIS A 185 11.96 -11.74 3.24
CA HIS A 185 12.86 -12.03 4.36
C HIS A 185 13.61 -10.81 4.90
N ASP A 186 13.66 -9.75 4.11
CA ASP A 186 14.44 -8.53 4.38
C ASP A 186 13.59 -7.35 4.87
N ILE A 187 12.33 -7.60 5.25
CA ILE A 187 11.39 -6.57 5.70
C ILE A 187 11.10 -6.71 7.19
N VAL A 188 11.11 -5.59 7.91
CA VAL A 188 10.85 -5.52 9.35
C VAL A 188 9.39 -5.89 9.65
N SER A 189 9.17 -6.58 10.77
CA SER A 189 7.84 -6.79 11.35
C SER A 189 7.36 -5.54 12.08
N TRP A 190 6.19 -5.05 11.73
CA TRP A 190 5.55 -3.88 12.35
C TRP A 190 4.30 -4.24 13.15
N GLU A 191 3.82 -5.47 12.99
CA GLU A 191 2.62 -6.00 13.62
C GLU A 191 2.86 -6.58 15.03
N GLN A 192 4.08 -6.52 15.55
CA GLN A 192 4.46 -7.05 16.88
C GLN A 192 4.80 -5.93 17.86
#